data_20c389f225c17cae0af782dcf897db0f
#
_entry.id   20c389f225c17cae0af782dcf897db0f
#
_cell.length_a   1.000
_cell.length_b   1.000
_cell.length_c   1.000
_cell.angle_alpha   90.00
_cell.angle_beta   90.00
_cell.angle_gamma   90.00
#
_symmetry.space_group_name_H-M   'P 1'
#
loop_
_entity.id
_entity.type
_entity.pdbx_description
1 polymer ?
#
loop_
_entity_poly.entity_id
_entity_poly.type
_entity_poly.pdbx_seq_one_letter_code
_entity_poly.pdbx_strand_id
1 'polypeptide(L)'
;MKNFLPLLIIGLLFFGCISPSTPSIPLHLTNASLPATNSSQIQTINTTTTSIPVNSSNSSGISNVSSTNNNTSPTSQNTSAPVLIQLIIPASIESNCIGFLVGDSTELQNIPIAGGAWARPHPGPFAWGFIEKTPGIYDFSETDAWVISAQQSNVALLATIWPFADWDQTCKQNCEVDSSDQFYPKTKGGFTGGIPAKRCAPCNMTAYEHFIATLVERYDGDGVNDLPGLKLPINYYEILNEPAMDDKTLTFFKGTNMDYLELLKSSYEAIKSTCANCKIVQGGAAGIDFKFLSFWETFYSSGGSQYVDIANIHYIGNGDRDTLNVKKFKQTINNYGVNKPIWVTEAQYSSKDSITSSFEGSLDAGASRVFFVSFKIGEMNPPVFGEYSLEYQSLAAKCK
;
A
#
# COMPACT_ATOMS: atom_id res chain seq x y z
N MET A 1 -35.84 34.80 1.47
CA MET A 1 -34.71 35.01 0.57
C MET A 1 -33.75 33.85 0.83
N LYS A 2 -33.70 32.91 -0.08
CA LYS A 2 -32.91 31.66 0.01
C LYS A 2 -31.57 31.90 -0.69
N ASN A 3 -30.51 32.04 0.06
CA ASN A 3 -29.17 32.11 -0.51
C ASN A 3 -28.67 30.66 -0.75
N PHE A 4 -28.72 30.21 -1.98
CA PHE A 4 -27.98 29.04 -2.44
C PHE A 4 -26.50 29.44 -2.58
N LEU A 5 -25.65 28.85 -1.79
CA LEU A 5 -24.20 28.88 -1.99
C LEU A 5 -23.86 27.77 -3.01
N PRO A 6 -23.15 28.05 -4.11
CA PRO A 6 -22.76 26.99 -5.02
C PRO A 6 -21.67 26.12 -4.38
N LEU A 7 -21.93 24.83 -4.35
CA LEU A 7 -20.95 23.79 -4.00
C LEU A 7 -19.83 23.83 -5.04
N LEU A 8 -18.67 24.32 -4.65
CA LEU A 8 -17.47 24.30 -5.49
C LEU A 8 -16.94 22.85 -5.52
N ILE A 9 -17.28 22.13 -6.57
CA ILE A 9 -16.70 20.82 -6.86
C ILE A 9 -15.28 21.09 -7.35
N ILE A 10 -14.30 20.94 -6.47
CA ILE A 10 -12.88 20.95 -6.86
C ILE A 10 -12.58 19.57 -7.42
N GLY A 11 -12.72 19.44 -8.74
CA GLY A 11 -12.26 18.28 -9.49
C GLY A 11 -10.73 18.21 -9.42
N LEU A 12 -10.19 17.15 -8.85
CA LEU A 12 -8.80 16.76 -9.02
C LEU A 12 -8.59 16.39 -10.49
N LEU A 13 -8.18 17.36 -11.31
CA LEU A 13 -7.76 17.13 -12.68
C LEU A 13 -6.35 16.53 -12.68
N PHE A 14 -6.25 15.21 -12.62
CA PHE A 14 -5.06 14.54 -13.12
C PHE A 14 -5.06 14.59 -14.65
N PHE A 15 -4.37 15.56 -15.22
CA PHE A 15 -4.09 15.56 -16.66
C PHE A 15 -3.14 14.42 -16.99
N GLY A 16 -3.66 13.40 -17.65
CA GLY A 16 -2.82 12.46 -18.38
C GLY A 16 -1.95 13.24 -19.38
N CYS A 17 -0.66 12.97 -19.40
CA CYS A 17 0.28 13.51 -20.36
C CYS A 17 -0.16 13.18 -21.79
N ILE A 18 -0.72 14.16 -22.48
CA ILE A 18 -0.80 14.15 -23.93
C ILE A 18 0.54 14.70 -24.41
N SER A 19 1.41 13.83 -24.92
CA SER A 19 2.63 14.24 -25.60
C SER A 19 2.29 15.06 -26.83
N PRO A 20 2.89 16.25 -27.02
CA PRO A 20 2.71 16.98 -28.28
C PRO A 20 3.38 16.21 -29.42
N SER A 21 2.63 15.95 -30.49
CA SER A 21 3.13 15.40 -31.73
C SER A 21 4.16 16.37 -32.33
N THR A 22 5.40 15.95 -32.39
CA THR A 22 6.45 16.62 -33.17
C THR A 22 6.16 16.43 -34.68
N PRO A 23 6.36 17.46 -35.51
CA PRO A 23 6.20 17.34 -36.94
C PRO A 23 7.31 16.46 -37.54
N SER A 24 6.91 15.48 -38.33
CA SER A 24 7.79 14.58 -39.07
C SER A 24 8.52 15.33 -40.18
N ILE A 25 9.86 15.32 -40.09
CA ILE A 25 10.75 15.70 -41.23
C ILE A 25 11.00 14.40 -42.02
N PRO A 26 10.85 14.40 -43.37
CA PRO A 26 11.14 13.21 -44.15
C PRO A 26 12.63 13.00 -44.31
N LEU A 27 13.14 11.88 -43.81
CA LEU A 27 14.50 11.41 -44.02
C LEU A 27 14.55 10.54 -45.28
N HIS A 28 15.36 10.95 -46.20
CA HIS A 28 15.74 10.23 -47.41
C HIS A 28 16.44 8.90 -47.07
N LEU A 29 15.91 7.80 -47.61
CA LEU A 29 16.55 6.47 -47.53
C LEU A 29 17.70 6.39 -48.48
N THR A 30 18.94 6.17 -47.97
CA THR A 30 20.03 5.60 -48.78
C THR A 30 20.28 4.19 -48.29
N ASN A 31 20.20 3.25 -49.22
CA ASN A 31 20.50 1.85 -49.04
C ASN A 31 21.98 1.61 -48.70
N ALA A 32 22.26 0.96 -47.59
CA ALA A 32 23.53 0.29 -47.34
C ALA A 32 23.27 -1.13 -46.87
N SER A 33 23.71 -2.10 -47.67
CA SER A 33 23.67 -3.51 -47.44
C SER A 33 24.65 -3.93 -46.35
N LEU A 34 24.20 -4.75 -45.40
CA LEU A 34 25.04 -5.45 -44.42
C LEU A 34 25.14 -6.94 -44.77
N PRO A 35 26.32 -7.55 -44.53
CA PRO A 35 26.55 -8.97 -44.89
C PRO A 35 26.03 -9.92 -43.82
N ALA A 36 25.61 -11.11 -44.28
CA ALA A 36 25.16 -12.23 -43.47
C ALA A 36 26.28 -12.84 -42.64
N THR A 37 26.02 -13.13 -41.37
CA THR A 37 26.85 -14.02 -40.55
C THR A 37 26.01 -15.15 -39.93
N ASN A 38 26.54 -16.30 -40.10
CA ASN A 38 26.17 -17.68 -39.84
C ASN A 38 25.42 -17.99 -38.53
N SER A 39 24.49 -18.94 -38.68
CA SER A 39 23.87 -19.78 -37.67
C SER A 39 24.89 -20.68 -36.96
N SER A 40 24.76 -20.84 -35.64
CA SER A 40 25.28 -22.00 -34.91
C SER A 40 24.33 -22.44 -33.80
N GLN A 41 23.75 -23.59 -34.07
CA GLN A 41 23.45 -24.74 -33.20
C GLN A 41 22.90 -24.53 -31.80
N ILE A 42 21.62 -24.86 -31.69
CA ILE A 42 20.93 -25.17 -30.42
C ILE A 42 21.27 -26.65 -30.10
N GLN A 43 21.92 -26.87 -28.97
CA GLN A 43 22.04 -28.20 -28.37
C GLN A 43 20.87 -28.47 -27.46
N THR A 44 20.12 -29.50 -27.81
CA THR A 44 19.02 -30.07 -26.99
C THR A 44 19.63 -30.92 -25.87
N ILE A 45 19.36 -30.56 -24.62
CA ILE A 45 19.72 -31.40 -23.47
C ILE A 45 18.48 -32.24 -23.13
N ASN A 46 18.63 -33.57 -23.37
CA ASN A 46 17.68 -34.58 -22.93
C ASN A 46 17.82 -34.81 -21.43
N THR A 47 16.79 -34.53 -20.67
CA THR A 47 16.66 -34.95 -19.26
C THR A 47 15.91 -36.28 -19.22
N THR A 48 16.62 -37.32 -18.83
CA THR A 48 16.07 -38.64 -18.57
C THR A 48 15.45 -38.69 -17.19
N THR A 49 14.15 -38.91 -17.15
CA THR A 49 13.37 -39.14 -15.91
C THR A 49 13.56 -40.61 -15.49
N THR A 50 14.16 -40.85 -14.34
CA THR A 50 14.22 -42.17 -13.71
C THR A 50 13.14 -42.26 -12.63
N SER A 51 12.14 -43.10 -12.85
CA SER A 51 11.10 -43.45 -11.90
C SER A 51 11.60 -44.52 -10.92
N ILE A 52 11.42 -44.33 -9.63
CA ILE A 52 11.68 -45.32 -8.57
C ILE A 52 10.32 -45.93 -8.16
N PRO A 53 10.20 -47.28 -8.10
CA PRO A 53 8.96 -47.94 -7.73
C PRO A 53 8.77 -48.02 -6.21
N VAL A 54 7.53 -47.78 -5.79
CA VAL A 54 7.01 -48.07 -4.44
C VAL A 54 6.82 -49.58 -4.30
N ASN A 55 7.34 -50.17 -3.24
CA ASN A 55 7.00 -51.51 -2.83
C ASN A 55 6.54 -51.51 -1.36
N SER A 56 5.30 -51.88 -1.22
CA SER A 56 4.64 -52.23 0.07
C SER A 56 4.80 -53.74 0.31
N SER A 57 5.19 -54.17 1.51
CA SER A 57 4.60 -55.36 2.13
C SER A 57 5.09 -55.59 3.57
N ASN A 58 4.12 -56.02 4.36
CA ASN A 58 4.13 -56.46 5.75
C ASN A 58 5.11 -57.62 6.08
N SER A 59 5.67 -57.72 7.29
CA SER A 59 5.15 -58.58 8.38
C SER A 59 6.25 -58.93 9.40
N SER A 60 5.88 -58.83 10.65
CA SER A 60 6.25 -59.57 11.88
C SER A 60 7.41 -60.56 11.88
N GLY A 61 8.28 -60.44 12.92
CA GLY A 61 9.21 -61.50 13.32
C GLY A 61 10.05 -61.10 14.53
N ILE A 62 9.69 -61.59 15.72
CA ILE A 62 10.43 -61.50 16.99
C ILE A 62 11.62 -62.47 16.92
N SER A 63 12.82 -62.07 17.28
CA SER A 63 13.82 -62.92 17.89
C SER A 63 14.94 -62.13 18.56
N ASN A 64 15.12 -62.41 19.85
CA ASN A 64 16.22 -61.98 20.71
C ASN A 64 17.56 -62.58 20.23
N VAL A 65 18.64 -61.80 20.28
CA VAL A 65 19.98 -62.27 20.67
C VAL A 65 20.84 -61.09 21.16
N SER A 66 21.61 -61.37 22.19
CA SER A 66 22.51 -60.69 23.10
C SER A 66 23.57 -59.77 22.49
N SER A 67 23.76 -58.70 23.22
CA SER A 67 24.99 -57.97 23.60
C SER A 67 26.31 -58.18 22.85
N THR A 68 26.86 -57.08 22.33
CA THR A 68 28.26 -56.67 22.56
C THR A 68 28.38 -55.14 22.54
N ASN A 69 28.98 -54.62 23.58
CA ASN A 69 29.34 -53.21 23.73
C ASN A 69 30.39 -52.78 22.71
N ASN A 70 30.10 -51.73 21.98
CA ASN A 70 31.14 -50.85 21.44
C ASN A 70 30.66 -49.38 21.65
N ASN A 71 31.30 -48.75 22.63
CA ASN A 71 31.24 -47.30 22.84
C ASN A 71 31.86 -46.55 21.67
N THR A 72 31.04 -46.01 20.82
CA THR A 72 31.40 -44.85 19.99
C THR A 72 30.38 -43.77 20.27
N SER A 73 30.80 -42.74 21.00
CA SER A 73 30.01 -41.54 21.26
C SER A 73 29.60 -40.93 19.92
N PRO A 74 28.32 -40.67 19.68
CA PRO A 74 27.92 -39.86 18.50
C PRO A 74 28.38 -38.45 18.76
N THR A 75 29.26 -37.94 17.88
CA THR A 75 29.57 -36.52 17.78
C THR A 75 28.25 -35.81 17.48
N SER A 76 27.71 -35.13 18.48
CA SER A 76 26.56 -34.25 18.35
C SER A 76 26.98 -33.12 17.40
N GLN A 77 26.61 -33.22 16.13
CA GLN A 77 26.59 -32.07 15.24
C GLN A 77 25.51 -31.14 15.75
N ASN A 78 25.90 -30.12 16.48
CA ASN A 78 25.07 -28.97 16.80
C ASN A 78 24.78 -28.23 15.53
N THR A 79 23.79 -28.67 14.73
CA THR A 79 23.19 -27.87 13.72
C THR A 79 22.32 -26.84 14.42
N SER A 80 22.89 -25.69 14.78
CA SER A 80 22.12 -24.53 15.16
C SER A 80 21.18 -24.21 14.00
N ALA A 81 19.88 -24.14 14.26
CA ALA A 81 18.91 -23.66 13.30
C ALA A 81 19.37 -22.29 12.77
N PRO A 82 19.19 -21.99 11.49
CA PRO A 82 19.53 -20.69 10.94
C PRO A 82 18.81 -19.61 11.77
N VAL A 83 19.56 -18.63 12.26
CA VAL A 83 18.99 -17.45 12.92
C VAL A 83 18.33 -16.64 11.82
N LEU A 84 17.02 -16.62 11.75
CA LEU A 84 16.26 -15.73 10.90
C LEU A 84 16.46 -14.32 11.44
N ILE A 85 16.93 -13.42 10.58
CA ILE A 85 17.15 -12.01 10.90
C ILE A 85 15.94 -11.24 10.41
N GLN A 86 15.16 -10.70 11.34
CA GLN A 86 14.06 -9.81 11.04
C GLN A 86 14.59 -8.50 10.45
N LEU A 87 14.14 -8.15 9.24
CA LEU A 87 14.40 -6.84 8.67
C LEU A 87 13.59 -5.77 9.41
N ILE A 88 14.18 -4.59 9.52
CA ILE A 88 13.51 -3.43 10.14
C ILE A 88 13.66 -2.21 9.24
N ILE A 89 12.70 -1.30 9.31
CA ILE A 89 12.85 0.01 8.68
C ILE A 89 13.98 0.75 9.41
N PRO A 90 14.99 1.29 8.68
CA PRO A 90 16.08 2.04 9.29
C PRO A 90 15.58 3.23 10.12
N ALA A 91 16.21 3.49 11.26
CA ALA A 91 15.83 4.58 12.15
C ALA A 91 15.83 5.96 11.47
N SER A 92 16.71 6.18 10.48
CA SER A 92 16.73 7.40 9.68
C SER A 92 15.49 7.61 8.82
N ILE A 93 14.87 6.53 8.35
CA ILE A 93 13.59 6.56 7.64
C ILE A 93 12.45 6.71 8.65
N GLU A 94 12.48 5.91 9.72
CA GLU A 94 11.41 5.88 10.72
C GLU A 94 11.23 7.23 11.42
N SER A 95 12.32 7.95 11.70
CA SER A 95 12.29 9.29 12.31
C SER A 95 11.87 10.40 11.34
N ASN A 96 11.88 10.16 10.04
CA ASN A 96 11.41 11.15 9.06
C ASN A 96 9.87 11.14 9.01
N CYS A 97 9.29 12.31 9.22
CA CYS A 97 7.82 12.46 9.30
C CYS A 97 7.18 12.93 7.99
N ILE A 98 7.94 12.95 6.88
CA ILE A 98 7.48 13.43 5.57
C ILE A 98 7.30 12.26 4.61
N GLY A 99 6.11 12.17 4.05
CA GLY A 99 5.77 11.26 2.96
C GLY A 99 5.16 11.99 1.77
N PHE A 100 4.98 11.24 0.69
CA PHE A 100 4.31 11.71 -0.51
C PHE A 100 3.38 10.65 -1.08
N LEU A 101 2.25 11.09 -1.65
CA LEU A 101 1.47 10.26 -2.54
C LEU A 101 2.21 10.16 -3.87
N VAL A 102 2.23 8.96 -4.42
CA VAL A 102 2.85 8.68 -5.72
C VAL A 102 1.93 7.79 -6.55
N GLY A 103 1.77 8.14 -7.82
CA GLY A 103 0.93 7.39 -8.76
C GLY A 103 1.71 6.34 -9.55
N ASP A 104 3.04 6.47 -9.60
CA ASP A 104 3.94 5.60 -10.35
C ASP A 104 5.20 5.30 -9.56
N SER A 105 5.71 4.06 -9.64
CA SER A 105 6.90 3.62 -8.90
C SER A 105 8.18 4.35 -9.32
N THR A 106 8.22 4.95 -10.51
CA THR A 106 9.36 5.77 -10.97
C THR A 106 9.46 7.11 -10.23
N GLU A 107 8.38 7.56 -9.57
CA GLU A 107 8.39 8.78 -8.77
C GLU A 107 9.10 8.61 -7.41
N LEU A 108 9.25 7.37 -6.94
CA LEU A 108 9.84 7.07 -5.62
C LEU A 108 11.24 7.66 -5.44
N GLN A 109 12.07 7.67 -6.49
CA GLN A 109 13.41 8.28 -6.47
C GLN A 109 13.41 9.78 -6.15
N ASN A 110 12.29 10.46 -6.32
CA ASN A 110 12.14 11.89 -6.09
C ASN A 110 11.87 12.23 -4.62
N ILE A 111 11.42 11.27 -3.83
CA ILE A 111 11.06 11.47 -2.42
C ILE A 111 12.25 11.92 -1.56
N PRO A 112 13.44 11.26 -1.61
CA PRO A 112 14.60 11.74 -0.87
C PRO A 112 15.07 13.11 -1.32
N ILE A 113 14.93 13.46 -2.60
CA ILE A 113 15.26 14.78 -3.14
C ILE A 113 14.38 15.86 -2.52
N ALA A 114 13.12 15.54 -2.24
CA ALA A 114 12.18 16.42 -1.55
C ALA A 114 12.30 16.38 -0.01
N GLY A 115 13.29 15.67 0.54
CA GLY A 115 13.49 15.56 2.00
C GLY A 115 12.59 14.55 2.70
N GLY A 116 11.75 13.80 1.96
CA GLY A 116 10.89 12.75 2.50
C GLY A 116 11.58 11.40 2.57
N ALA A 117 10.96 10.46 3.30
CA ALA A 117 11.43 9.08 3.39
C ALA A 117 10.29 8.05 3.27
N TRP A 118 9.06 8.52 3.02
CA TRP A 118 7.87 7.69 2.97
C TRP A 118 7.10 7.89 1.67
N ALA A 119 6.56 6.82 1.13
CA ALA A 119 5.63 6.85 0.01
C ALA A 119 4.31 6.19 0.38
N ARG A 120 3.23 6.78 -0.09
CA ARG A 120 1.91 6.17 -0.13
C ARG A 120 1.49 6.03 -1.58
N PRO A 121 1.68 4.83 -2.19
CA PRO A 121 1.16 4.56 -3.53
C PRO A 121 -0.36 4.78 -3.55
N HIS A 122 -0.86 5.64 -4.46
CA HIS A 122 -2.29 5.93 -4.51
C HIS A 122 -2.80 5.99 -5.97
N PRO A 123 -3.79 5.16 -6.31
CA PRO A 123 -4.42 4.12 -5.50
C PRO A 123 -3.47 2.98 -5.11
N GLY A 124 -2.34 2.78 -5.80
CA GLY A 124 -1.31 1.82 -5.47
C GLY A 124 -1.61 0.38 -5.93
N PRO A 125 -0.63 -0.52 -5.86
CA PRO A 125 -0.72 -1.87 -6.42
C PRO A 125 -1.36 -2.90 -5.47
N PHE A 126 -1.72 -2.52 -4.24
CA PHE A 126 -2.12 -3.46 -3.19
C PHE A 126 -3.63 -3.75 -3.22
N ALA A 127 -4.19 -4.01 -4.40
CA ALA A 127 -5.60 -4.34 -4.57
C ALA A 127 -5.79 -5.85 -4.68
N TRP A 128 -6.69 -6.42 -3.85
CA TRP A 128 -6.95 -7.85 -3.80
C TRP A 128 -7.23 -8.44 -5.19
N GLY A 129 -8.20 -7.90 -5.90
CA GLY A 129 -8.61 -8.45 -7.21
C GLY A 129 -7.60 -8.21 -8.34
N PHE A 130 -6.57 -7.41 -8.14
CA PHE A 130 -5.48 -7.25 -9.11
C PHE A 130 -4.32 -8.19 -8.83
N ILE A 131 -4.09 -8.52 -7.58
CA ILE A 131 -3.10 -9.52 -7.16
C ILE A 131 -3.67 -10.93 -7.32
N GLU A 132 -4.90 -11.17 -6.87
CA GLU A 132 -5.60 -12.45 -6.94
C GLU A 132 -6.75 -12.35 -7.96
N LYS A 133 -6.41 -12.38 -9.25
CA LYS A 133 -7.39 -12.31 -10.36
C LYS A 133 -8.25 -13.56 -10.45
N THR A 134 -7.73 -14.67 -9.97
CA THR A 134 -8.39 -15.97 -9.87
C THR A 134 -8.19 -16.50 -8.46
N PRO A 135 -9.24 -16.98 -7.78
CA PRO A 135 -9.15 -17.47 -6.41
C PRO A 135 -7.97 -18.43 -6.19
N GLY A 136 -7.11 -18.14 -5.23
CA GLY A 136 -5.94 -18.93 -4.86
C GLY A 136 -4.73 -18.76 -5.77
N ILE A 137 -4.77 -17.89 -6.79
CA ILE A 137 -3.64 -17.64 -7.69
C ILE A 137 -3.20 -16.18 -7.57
N TYR A 138 -2.04 -15.98 -6.98
CA TYR A 138 -1.48 -14.66 -6.71
C TYR A 138 -0.43 -14.25 -7.76
N ASP A 139 -0.57 -13.02 -8.26
CA ASP A 139 0.38 -12.36 -9.15
C ASP A 139 0.94 -11.11 -8.45
N PHE A 140 2.11 -11.25 -7.85
CA PHE A 140 2.80 -10.16 -7.13
C PHE A 140 3.74 -9.34 -8.02
N SER A 141 3.79 -9.59 -9.32
CA SER A 141 4.79 -8.97 -10.21
C SER A 141 4.80 -7.43 -10.12
N GLU A 142 3.63 -6.81 -10.01
CA GLU A 142 3.51 -5.36 -9.90
C GLU A 142 3.86 -4.84 -8.50
N THR A 143 3.37 -5.49 -7.46
CA THR A 143 3.71 -5.11 -6.08
C THR A 143 5.20 -5.30 -5.79
N ASP A 144 5.80 -6.39 -6.31
CA ASP A 144 7.25 -6.64 -6.22
C ASP A 144 8.05 -5.51 -6.86
N ALA A 145 7.64 -5.07 -8.06
CA ALA A 145 8.31 -3.96 -8.76
C ALA A 145 8.25 -2.66 -7.94
N TRP A 146 7.12 -2.36 -7.32
CA TRP A 146 6.98 -1.22 -6.42
C TRP A 146 7.89 -1.33 -5.20
N VAL A 147 7.93 -2.49 -4.52
CA VAL A 147 8.78 -2.72 -3.34
C VAL A 147 10.26 -2.65 -3.70
N ILE A 148 10.66 -3.23 -4.83
CA ILE A 148 12.04 -3.16 -5.34
C ILE A 148 12.43 -1.69 -5.62
N SER A 149 11.56 -0.91 -6.27
CA SER A 149 11.81 0.50 -6.54
C SER A 149 11.90 1.33 -5.25
N ALA A 150 11.04 1.05 -4.27
CA ALA A 150 11.05 1.73 -2.97
C ALA A 150 12.37 1.49 -2.20
N GLN A 151 12.80 0.23 -2.09
CA GLN A 151 14.07 -0.08 -1.42
C GLN A 151 15.30 0.47 -2.17
N GLN A 152 15.28 0.51 -3.51
CA GLN A 152 16.33 1.15 -4.32
C GLN A 152 16.40 2.66 -4.07
N SER A 153 15.26 3.28 -3.81
CA SER A 153 15.14 4.71 -3.49
C SER A 153 15.34 5.02 -2.00
N ASN A 154 15.54 4.01 -1.15
CA ASN A 154 15.60 4.13 0.31
C ASN A 154 14.35 4.82 0.90
N VAL A 155 13.17 4.39 0.45
CA VAL A 155 11.85 4.94 0.82
C VAL A 155 10.97 3.83 1.39
N ALA A 156 10.42 4.03 2.58
CA ALA A 156 9.45 3.11 3.16
C ALA A 156 8.06 3.30 2.54
N LEU A 157 7.30 2.22 2.46
CA LEU A 157 5.94 2.24 1.94
C LEU A 157 4.90 2.23 3.06
N LEU A 158 3.87 3.06 2.92
CA LEU A 158 2.56 2.85 3.50
C LEU A 158 1.70 2.15 2.47
N ALA A 159 1.43 0.86 2.67
CA ALA A 159 0.65 0.07 1.72
C ALA A 159 -0.86 0.29 1.97
N THR A 160 -1.54 0.97 1.06
CA THR A 160 -3.01 1.11 1.10
C THR A 160 -3.64 -0.13 0.47
N ILE A 161 -4.30 -0.96 1.28
CA ILE A 161 -4.94 -2.19 0.84
C ILE A 161 -6.36 -1.90 0.34
N TRP A 162 -6.67 -2.33 -0.89
CA TRP A 162 -8.01 -2.30 -1.45
C TRP A 162 -8.63 -3.69 -1.36
N PRO A 163 -9.63 -3.89 -0.49
CA PRO A 163 -10.18 -5.21 -0.14
C PRO A 163 -11.20 -5.72 -1.17
N PHE A 164 -10.98 -5.42 -2.45
CA PHE A 164 -11.95 -5.66 -3.50
C PHE A 164 -11.43 -6.65 -4.52
N ALA A 165 -12.22 -7.71 -4.75
CA ALA A 165 -12.02 -8.65 -5.85
C ALA A 165 -13.37 -8.85 -6.55
N ASP A 166 -13.46 -8.51 -7.84
CA ASP A 166 -14.73 -8.56 -8.59
C ASP A 166 -15.34 -9.96 -8.61
N TRP A 167 -14.51 -11.00 -8.54
CA TRP A 167 -14.96 -12.40 -8.50
C TRP A 167 -15.58 -12.78 -7.14
N ASP A 168 -15.16 -12.15 -6.04
CA ASP A 168 -15.69 -12.37 -4.70
C ASP A 168 -17.02 -11.67 -4.49
N GLN A 169 -17.21 -10.47 -5.03
CA GLN A 169 -18.36 -9.61 -4.72
C GLN A 169 -19.65 -10.04 -5.43
N THR A 170 -20.06 -11.25 -5.19
CA THR A 170 -21.27 -11.87 -5.77
C THR A 170 -22.44 -11.98 -4.79
N CYS A 171 -22.20 -11.84 -3.49
CA CYS A 171 -23.21 -11.96 -2.44
C CYS A 171 -24.01 -10.67 -2.20
N LYS A 172 -23.49 -9.52 -2.66
CA LYS A 172 -24.10 -8.20 -2.48
C LYS A 172 -24.53 -7.60 -3.82
N GLN A 173 -25.62 -6.84 -3.79
CA GLN A 173 -26.09 -6.09 -4.96
C GLN A 173 -25.56 -4.67 -4.95
N ASN A 174 -25.52 -4.04 -6.12
CA ASN A 174 -25.13 -2.64 -6.29
C ASN A 174 -23.70 -2.30 -5.79
N CYS A 175 -22.80 -3.28 -5.81
CA CYS A 175 -21.40 -3.06 -5.40
C CYS A 175 -20.59 -2.28 -6.42
N GLU A 176 -20.96 -2.30 -7.70
CA GLU A 176 -20.26 -1.59 -8.75
C GLU A 176 -20.48 -0.08 -8.62
N VAL A 177 -19.40 0.70 -8.72
CA VAL A 177 -19.44 2.15 -8.75
C VAL A 177 -19.82 2.64 -10.13
N ASP A 178 -20.25 3.90 -10.24
CA ASP A 178 -20.58 4.51 -11.53
C ASP A 178 -19.33 4.55 -12.44
N SER A 179 -19.49 4.31 -13.73
CA SER A 179 -18.40 4.36 -14.71
C SER A 179 -17.73 5.73 -14.85
N SER A 180 -18.36 6.78 -14.31
CA SER A 180 -17.78 8.11 -14.18
C SER A 180 -16.93 8.30 -12.93
N ASP A 181 -16.83 7.28 -12.06
CA ASP A 181 -15.97 7.34 -10.89
C ASP A 181 -14.51 7.56 -11.31
N GLN A 182 -13.84 8.44 -10.59
CA GLN A 182 -12.48 8.90 -10.89
C GLN A 182 -11.46 7.75 -10.94
N PHE A 183 -11.64 6.71 -10.11
CA PHE A 183 -10.80 5.54 -10.02
C PHE A 183 -11.44 4.29 -10.65
N TYR A 184 -12.43 4.47 -11.52
CA TYR A 184 -12.99 3.34 -12.26
C TYR A 184 -11.89 2.68 -13.12
N PRO A 185 -11.72 1.35 -13.07
CA PRO A 185 -10.64 0.68 -13.80
C PRO A 185 -10.83 0.83 -15.31
N LYS A 186 -9.83 1.43 -15.97
CA LYS A 186 -9.88 1.70 -17.43
C LYS A 186 -9.54 0.48 -18.27
N THR A 187 -8.88 -0.51 -17.68
CA THR A 187 -8.48 -1.78 -18.33
C THR A 187 -8.89 -2.97 -17.49
N LYS A 188 -9.51 -3.99 -18.11
CA LYS A 188 -9.86 -5.23 -17.41
C LYS A 188 -8.60 -5.92 -16.88
N GLY A 189 -8.50 -6.04 -15.57
CA GLY A 189 -7.48 -6.83 -14.88
C GLY A 189 -6.08 -6.23 -14.82
N GLY A 190 -5.95 -4.90 -15.08
CA GLY A 190 -4.68 -4.18 -14.97
C GLY A 190 -4.76 -3.00 -14.03
N PHE A 191 -3.71 -2.80 -13.26
CA PHE A 191 -3.53 -1.60 -12.44
C PHE A 191 -3.08 -0.45 -13.35
N THR A 192 -4.01 0.37 -13.80
CA THR A 192 -3.72 1.61 -14.53
C THR A 192 -4.38 2.80 -13.83
N GLY A 193 -3.93 3.06 -12.59
CA GLY A 193 -4.42 4.19 -11.80
C GLY A 193 -5.87 4.05 -11.32
N GLY A 194 -6.43 2.81 -11.32
CA GLY A 194 -7.78 2.51 -10.85
C GLY A 194 -7.80 1.57 -9.65
N ILE A 195 -8.99 1.34 -9.12
CA ILE A 195 -9.29 0.30 -8.13
C ILE A 195 -10.42 -0.56 -8.68
N PRO A 196 -10.64 -1.81 -8.20
CA PRO A 196 -11.72 -2.67 -8.67
C PRO A 196 -13.07 -1.95 -8.68
N ALA A 197 -13.91 -2.25 -9.69
CA ALA A 197 -15.16 -1.53 -9.89
C ALA A 197 -16.21 -1.85 -8.82
N LYS A 198 -16.19 -3.07 -8.26
CA LYS A 198 -17.06 -3.46 -7.17
C LYS A 198 -16.38 -3.18 -5.85
N ARG A 199 -17.03 -2.37 -4.99
CA ARG A 199 -16.42 -1.81 -3.77
C ARG A 199 -17.23 -2.06 -2.50
N CYS A 200 -17.97 -3.17 -2.42
CA CYS A 200 -18.55 -3.64 -1.16
C CYS A 200 -17.49 -4.36 -0.30
N ALA A 201 -17.79 -4.57 0.98
CA ALA A 201 -16.98 -5.46 1.82
C ALA A 201 -16.92 -6.88 1.21
N PRO A 202 -15.83 -7.62 1.41
CA PRO A 202 -15.68 -8.99 0.94
C PRO A 202 -16.88 -9.88 1.28
N CYS A 203 -17.26 -10.77 0.35
CA CYS A 203 -18.26 -11.79 0.60
C CYS A 203 -17.67 -12.98 1.34
N ASN A 204 -16.47 -13.38 0.95
CA ASN A 204 -15.71 -14.43 1.61
C ASN A 204 -14.58 -13.81 2.44
N MET A 205 -14.89 -13.48 3.69
CA MET A 205 -13.92 -12.84 4.60
C MET A 205 -12.70 -13.73 4.83
N THR A 206 -12.86 -15.05 4.90
CA THR A 206 -11.73 -15.99 5.06
C THR A 206 -10.77 -15.96 3.86
N ALA A 207 -11.30 -15.84 2.63
CA ALA A 207 -10.44 -15.68 1.45
C ALA A 207 -9.70 -14.34 1.46
N TYR A 208 -10.36 -13.27 1.92
CA TYR A 208 -9.73 -11.98 2.10
C TYR A 208 -8.63 -12.01 3.18
N GLU A 209 -8.87 -12.64 4.33
CA GLU A 209 -7.88 -12.83 5.40
C GLU A 209 -6.66 -13.61 4.90
N HIS A 210 -6.88 -14.64 4.09
CA HIS A 210 -5.80 -15.40 3.47
C HIS A 210 -4.98 -14.55 2.48
N PHE A 211 -5.66 -13.71 1.67
CA PHE A 211 -4.98 -12.73 0.82
C PHE A 211 -4.11 -11.78 1.65
N ILE A 212 -4.66 -11.21 2.73
CA ILE A 212 -3.91 -10.30 3.62
C ILE A 212 -2.68 -11.00 4.20
N ALA A 213 -2.84 -12.21 4.75
CA ALA A 213 -1.73 -12.96 5.33
C ALA A 213 -0.64 -13.23 4.28
N THR A 214 -1.03 -13.64 3.06
CA THR A 214 -0.10 -13.91 1.96
C THR A 214 0.64 -12.65 1.49
N LEU A 215 -0.06 -11.50 1.43
CA LEU A 215 0.53 -10.22 1.08
C LEU A 215 1.54 -9.75 2.13
N VAL A 216 1.17 -9.85 3.41
CA VAL A 216 2.02 -9.41 4.53
C VAL A 216 3.26 -10.27 4.63
N GLU A 217 3.11 -11.59 4.61
CA GLU A 217 4.20 -12.57 4.66
C GLU A 217 5.26 -12.30 3.58
N ARG A 218 4.82 -11.87 2.39
CA ARG A 218 5.75 -11.59 1.30
C ARG A 218 6.67 -10.39 1.54
N TYR A 219 6.28 -9.45 2.41
CA TYR A 219 6.99 -8.17 2.55
C TYR A 219 7.31 -7.79 4.00
N ASP A 220 7.07 -8.65 4.99
CA ASP A 220 7.30 -8.30 6.40
C ASP A 220 8.77 -8.44 6.85
N GLY A 221 9.59 -9.14 6.06
CA GLY A 221 11.03 -9.19 6.24
C GLY A 221 11.48 -10.10 7.39
N ASP A 222 10.73 -11.14 7.72
CA ASP A 222 11.08 -12.08 8.76
C ASP A 222 12.02 -13.21 8.29
N GLY A 223 12.26 -13.31 6.98
CA GLY A 223 13.12 -14.30 6.33
C GLY A 223 12.37 -15.56 5.89
N VAL A 224 11.04 -15.59 6.03
CA VAL A 224 10.18 -16.70 5.61
C VAL A 224 9.31 -16.23 4.44
N ASN A 225 9.35 -16.92 3.31
CA ASN A 225 8.57 -16.61 2.10
C ASN A 225 8.63 -15.16 1.59
N ASP A 226 9.58 -14.38 2.06
CA ASP A 226 9.82 -13.02 1.63
C ASP A 226 10.07 -12.88 0.12
N LEU A 227 9.81 -11.71 -0.41
CA LEU A 227 10.29 -11.30 -1.73
C LEU A 227 11.81 -11.54 -1.83
N PRO A 228 12.29 -12.34 -2.80
CA PRO A 228 13.72 -12.56 -2.96
C PRO A 228 14.50 -11.26 -3.08
N GLY A 229 15.45 -11.03 -2.17
CA GLY A 229 16.24 -9.82 -2.13
C GLY A 229 15.55 -8.64 -1.44
N LEU A 230 14.51 -8.86 -0.66
CA LEU A 230 13.92 -7.86 0.22
C LEU A 230 14.99 -7.31 1.17
N LYS A 231 15.02 -5.99 1.34
CA LYS A 231 15.95 -5.27 2.23
C LYS A 231 15.24 -4.23 3.09
N LEU A 232 14.10 -3.75 2.62
CA LEU A 232 13.27 -2.76 3.31
C LEU A 232 11.84 -3.32 3.40
N PRO A 233 11.40 -3.76 4.58
CA PRO A 233 10.10 -4.40 4.75
C PRO A 233 8.96 -3.39 4.67
N ILE A 234 7.74 -3.87 4.43
CA ILE A 234 6.51 -3.11 4.63
C ILE A 234 5.98 -3.42 6.03
N ASN A 235 6.01 -2.43 6.92
CA ASN A 235 5.53 -2.57 8.29
C ASN A 235 4.25 -1.76 8.57
N TYR A 236 3.72 -1.03 7.57
CA TYR A 236 2.57 -0.14 7.73
C TYR A 236 1.55 -0.41 6.64
N TYR A 237 0.35 -0.81 7.05
CA TYR A 237 -0.76 -1.17 6.17
C TYR A 237 -1.96 -0.28 6.49
N GLU A 238 -2.39 0.50 5.51
CA GLU A 238 -3.60 1.30 5.56
C GLU A 238 -4.75 0.49 4.96
N ILE A 239 -5.82 0.33 5.71
CA ILE A 239 -6.94 -0.48 5.26
C ILE A 239 -7.99 0.42 4.64
N LEU A 240 -8.07 0.38 3.32
CA LEU A 240 -8.96 1.20 2.51
C LEU A 240 -8.59 2.70 2.53
N ASN A 241 -9.17 3.48 1.66
CA ASN A 241 -9.12 4.93 1.63
C ASN A 241 -10.51 5.51 1.87
N GLU A 242 -10.62 6.53 2.69
CA GLU A 242 -11.83 7.37 2.89
C GLU A 242 -13.16 6.59 2.83
N PRO A 243 -13.40 5.61 3.72
CA PRO A 243 -14.56 4.72 3.63
C PRO A 243 -15.92 5.43 3.74
N ALA A 244 -15.94 6.69 4.19
CA ALA A 244 -17.12 7.52 4.25
C ALA A 244 -17.38 8.32 2.95
N MET A 245 -16.47 8.24 1.96
CA MET A 245 -16.62 8.91 0.68
C MET A 245 -17.46 8.05 -0.27
N ASP A 246 -18.66 8.54 -0.62
CA ASP A 246 -19.67 7.82 -1.41
C ASP A 246 -20.37 8.71 -2.44
N ASP A 247 -19.65 9.64 -3.05
CA ASP A 247 -20.18 10.49 -4.10
C ASP A 247 -20.19 9.76 -5.46
N LYS A 248 -21.09 10.12 -6.37
CA LYS A 248 -21.24 9.45 -7.66
C LYS A 248 -19.92 9.30 -8.43
N THR A 249 -19.09 10.33 -8.38
CA THR A 249 -17.81 10.40 -9.12
C THR A 249 -16.60 10.05 -8.27
N LEU A 250 -16.80 9.76 -6.99
CA LEU A 250 -15.75 9.42 -6.04
C LEU A 250 -16.33 8.56 -4.91
N THR A 251 -16.28 7.26 -5.06
CA THR A 251 -16.74 6.29 -4.05
C THR A 251 -15.62 5.32 -3.77
N PHE A 252 -15.12 5.29 -2.53
CA PHE A 252 -14.09 4.31 -2.16
C PHE A 252 -14.65 3.06 -1.50
N PHE A 253 -15.85 3.15 -0.90
CA PHE A 253 -16.47 2.01 -0.24
C PHE A 253 -18.01 2.08 -0.33
N LYS A 254 -18.63 0.96 -0.68
CA LYS A 254 -20.09 0.80 -0.72
C LYS A 254 -20.55 -0.03 0.47
N GLY A 255 -20.26 0.45 1.66
CA GLY A 255 -20.61 -0.16 2.92
C GLY A 255 -20.88 0.87 4.01
N THR A 256 -21.33 0.40 5.14
CA THR A 256 -21.56 1.20 6.35
C THR A 256 -20.28 1.30 7.19
N ASN A 257 -20.30 2.14 8.21
CA ASN A 257 -19.26 2.18 9.24
C ASN A 257 -19.09 0.82 9.97
N MET A 258 -20.15 0.03 10.11
CA MET A 258 -20.07 -1.31 10.70
C MET A 258 -19.46 -2.33 9.71
N ASP A 259 -19.80 -2.25 8.42
CA ASP A 259 -19.11 -3.07 7.40
C ASP A 259 -17.60 -2.75 7.37
N TYR A 260 -17.22 -1.48 7.55
CA TYR A 260 -15.82 -1.09 7.63
C TYR A 260 -15.15 -1.58 8.93
N LEU A 261 -15.88 -1.56 10.06
CA LEU A 261 -15.37 -2.09 11.33
C LEU A 261 -15.03 -3.59 11.24
N GLU A 262 -15.93 -4.38 10.67
CA GLU A 262 -15.69 -5.82 10.46
C GLU A 262 -14.52 -6.06 9.49
N LEU A 263 -14.45 -5.32 8.40
CA LEU A 263 -13.34 -5.36 7.45
C LEU A 263 -12.00 -5.06 8.14
N LEU A 264 -11.94 -3.98 8.92
CA LEU A 264 -10.72 -3.57 9.61
C LEU A 264 -10.31 -4.57 10.68
N LYS A 265 -11.27 -5.14 11.41
CA LYS A 265 -11.04 -6.19 12.41
C LYS A 265 -10.39 -7.42 11.75
N SER A 266 -10.99 -7.96 10.68
CA SER A 266 -10.42 -9.10 9.96
C SER A 266 -9.03 -8.80 9.40
N SER A 267 -8.83 -7.60 8.85
CA SER A 267 -7.50 -7.16 8.40
C SER A 267 -6.50 -7.10 9.54
N TYR A 268 -6.88 -6.54 10.69
CA TYR A 268 -6.04 -6.45 11.88
C TYR A 268 -5.61 -7.84 12.37
N GLU A 269 -6.57 -8.75 12.51
CA GLU A 269 -6.31 -10.11 12.99
C GLU A 269 -5.40 -10.88 12.02
N ALA A 270 -5.63 -10.78 10.71
CA ALA A 270 -4.78 -11.40 9.70
C ALA A 270 -3.37 -10.81 9.69
N ILE A 271 -3.23 -9.48 9.71
CA ILE A 271 -1.90 -8.82 9.74
C ILE A 271 -1.15 -9.19 11.01
N LYS A 272 -1.79 -9.10 12.20
CA LYS A 272 -1.12 -9.36 13.47
C LYS A 272 -0.75 -10.83 13.67
N SER A 273 -1.48 -11.76 13.09
CA SER A 273 -1.13 -13.19 13.13
C SER A 273 0.08 -13.51 12.26
N THR A 274 0.33 -12.76 11.20
CA THR A 274 1.46 -12.93 10.29
C THR A 274 2.65 -12.09 10.75
N CYS A 275 2.44 -10.79 10.98
CA CYS A 275 3.46 -9.83 11.38
C CYS A 275 3.01 -9.09 12.64
N ALA A 276 3.37 -9.60 13.82
CA ALA A 276 2.95 -9.02 15.11
C ALA A 276 3.38 -7.55 15.30
N ASN A 277 4.51 -7.17 14.71
CA ASN A 277 5.07 -5.81 14.81
C ASN A 277 4.52 -4.84 13.76
N CYS A 278 3.89 -5.34 12.71
CA CYS A 278 3.27 -4.51 11.66
C CYS A 278 2.17 -3.63 12.24
N LYS A 279 1.99 -2.43 11.66
CA LYS A 279 1.07 -1.40 12.13
C LYS A 279 -0.10 -1.24 11.18
N ILE A 280 -1.28 -1.18 11.75
CA ILE A 280 -2.52 -0.95 11.03
C ILE A 280 -2.88 0.53 11.12
N VAL A 281 -2.94 1.18 9.95
CA VAL A 281 -3.42 2.55 9.77
C VAL A 281 -4.87 2.45 9.32
N GLN A 282 -5.77 3.15 9.99
CA GLN A 282 -7.15 3.22 9.51
C GLN A 282 -7.21 3.93 8.16
N GLY A 283 -8.20 3.64 7.33
CA GLY A 283 -8.51 4.43 6.14
C GLY A 283 -8.75 5.89 6.50
N GLY A 284 -8.23 6.84 5.72
CA GLY A 284 -8.27 8.25 6.06
C GLY A 284 -9.69 8.78 6.28
N ALA A 285 -9.87 9.61 7.31
CA ALA A 285 -11.08 10.42 7.38
C ALA A 285 -10.99 11.53 6.33
N ALA A 286 -11.92 11.59 5.38
CA ALA A 286 -11.87 12.51 4.24
C ALA A 286 -11.91 14.01 4.61
N GLY A 287 -12.19 14.33 5.87
CA GLY A 287 -12.26 15.71 6.39
C GLY A 287 -12.93 15.77 7.75
N ILE A 288 -13.23 16.99 8.21
CA ILE A 288 -13.83 17.26 9.51
C ILE A 288 -15.29 17.73 9.43
N ASP A 289 -15.92 17.58 8.27
CA ASP A 289 -17.34 17.84 8.11
C ASP A 289 -18.17 16.80 8.86
N PHE A 290 -19.39 17.17 9.23
CA PHE A 290 -20.28 16.30 10.00
C PHE A 290 -20.48 14.92 9.39
N LYS A 291 -20.63 14.82 8.06
CA LYS A 291 -20.75 13.54 7.33
C LYS A 291 -19.60 12.59 7.67
N PHE A 292 -18.37 13.07 7.57
CA PHE A 292 -17.19 12.27 7.81
C PHE A 292 -16.98 11.98 9.29
N LEU A 293 -17.09 12.99 10.15
CA LEU A 293 -16.89 12.80 11.58
C LEU A 293 -17.92 11.84 12.18
N SER A 294 -19.20 11.90 11.78
CA SER A 294 -20.24 10.98 12.29
C SER A 294 -19.98 9.51 11.92
N PHE A 295 -19.36 9.24 10.77
CA PHE A 295 -18.92 7.90 10.41
C PHE A 295 -17.88 7.37 11.42
N TRP A 296 -16.87 8.18 11.71
CA TRP A 296 -15.79 7.80 12.64
C TRP A 296 -16.25 7.78 14.10
N GLU A 297 -17.15 8.68 14.50
CA GLU A 297 -17.76 8.66 15.85
C GLU A 297 -18.51 7.34 16.08
N THR A 298 -19.28 6.87 15.09
CA THR A 298 -19.96 5.57 15.18
C THR A 298 -18.96 4.43 15.19
N PHE A 299 -17.94 4.45 14.34
CA PHE A 299 -16.86 3.46 14.31
C PHE A 299 -16.17 3.34 15.68
N TYR A 300 -15.75 4.46 16.27
CA TYR A 300 -15.05 4.44 17.57
C TYR A 300 -15.96 4.07 18.73
N SER A 301 -17.21 4.56 18.76
CA SER A 301 -18.17 4.17 19.78
C SER A 301 -18.54 2.69 19.76
N SER A 302 -18.37 2.05 18.59
CA SER A 302 -18.55 0.61 18.42
C SER A 302 -17.28 -0.21 18.71
N GLY A 303 -16.23 0.40 19.26
CA GLY A 303 -15.01 -0.29 19.67
C GLY A 303 -13.93 -0.40 18.59
N GLY A 304 -14.04 0.32 17.47
CA GLY A 304 -13.11 0.24 16.35
C GLY A 304 -11.65 0.58 16.68
N SER A 305 -11.42 1.36 17.75
CA SER A 305 -10.07 1.73 18.20
C SER A 305 -9.17 0.54 18.57
N GLN A 306 -9.75 -0.63 18.86
CA GLN A 306 -9.01 -1.85 19.21
C GLN A 306 -8.22 -2.40 18.00
N TYR A 307 -8.69 -2.12 16.79
CA TYR A 307 -8.15 -2.64 15.55
C TYR A 307 -7.35 -1.60 14.76
N VAL A 308 -6.94 -0.52 15.41
CA VAL A 308 -6.15 0.57 14.84
C VAL A 308 -4.89 0.80 15.66
N ASP A 309 -3.74 0.82 15.04
CA ASP A 309 -2.49 1.29 15.66
C ASP A 309 -2.29 2.79 15.45
N ILE A 310 -2.72 3.32 14.29
CA ILE A 310 -2.53 4.71 13.89
C ILE A 310 -3.85 5.26 13.33
N ALA A 311 -4.35 6.32 13.95
CA ALA A 311 -5.50 7.07 13.45
C ALA A 311 -5.09 7.95 12.26
N ASN A 312 -6.00 8.20 11.32
CA ASN A 312 -5.66 8.86 10.08
C ASN A 312 -6.73 9.88 9.67
N ILE A 313 -6.27 11.07 9.26
CA ILE A 313 -7.09 12.17 8.77
C ILE A 313 -6.51 12.75 7.50
N HIS A 314 -7.36 13.22 6.59
CA HIS A 314 -6.96 13.92 5.39
C HIS A 314 -7.25 15.42 5.48
N TYR A 315 -6.44 16.18 4.76
CA TYR A 315 -6.68 17.58 4.46
C TYR A 315 -6.54 17.79 2.94
N ILE A 316 -7.67 17.86 2.26
CA ILE A 316 -7.76 18.02 0.80
C ILE A 316 -8.32 19.40 0.41
N GLY A 317 -7.82 20.44 1.09
CA GLY A 317 -8.24 21.82 0.87
C GLY A 317 -9.48 22.28 1.66
N ASN A 318 -10.07 21.39 2.45
CA ASN A 318 -11.27 21.68 3.25
C ASN A 318 -11.01 21.53 4.75
N GLY A 319 -11.57 22.42 5.56
CA GLY A 319 -11.52 22.36 7.01
C GLY A 319 -10.44 23.23 7.64
N ASP A 320 -9.76 22.71 8.67
CA ASP A 320 -8.71 23.41 9.43
C ASP A 320 -7.35 23.26 8.76
N ARG A 321 -7.01 24.23 7.91
CA ARG A 321 -5.73 24.28 7.22
C ARG A 321 -4.54 24.40 8.18
N ASP A 322 -4.69 25.16 9.26
CA ASP A 322 -3.59 25.52 10.14
C ASP A 322 -3.03 24.29 10.89
N THR A 323 -3.85 23.25 11.07
CA THR A 323 -3.44 21.98 11.67
C THR A 323 -3.71 20.77 10.79
N LEU A 324 -4.00 20.95 9.51
CA LEU A 324 -4.37 19.89 8.57
C LEU A 324 -5.49 18.97 9.14
N ASN A 325 -6.52 19.56 9.71
CA ASN A 325 -7.64 18.87 10.36
C ASN A 325 -7.29 18.11 11.66
N VAL A 326 -6.02 17.97 12.00
CA VAL A 326 -5.53 17.14 13.12
C VAL A 326 -6.16 17.58 14.45
N LYS A 327 -6.18 18.86 14.75
CA LYS A 327 -6.71 19.39 16.02
C LYS A 327 -8.17 18.98 16.24
N LYS A 328 -9.02 19.18 15.23
CA LYS A 328 -10.45 18.86 15.32
C LYS A 328 -10.67 17.36 15.36
N PHE A 329 -9.97 16.60 14.52
CA PHE A 329 -10.06 15.15 14.50
C PHE A 329 -9.62 14.53 15.84
N LYS A 330 -8.49 14.98 16.40
CA LYS A 330 -8.01 14.54 17.72
C LYS A 330 -9.03 14.81 18.82
N GLN A 331 -9.65 15.99 18.81
CA GLN A 331 -10.74 16.30 19.77
C GLN A 331 -11.89 15.30 19.64
N THR A 332 -12.29 14.98 18.41
CA THR A 332 -13.36 14.02 18.14
C THR A 332 -13.03 12.64 18.67
N ILE A 333 -11.87 12.06 18.32
CA ILE A 333 -11.51 10.71 18.74
C ILE A 333 -11.25 10.59 20.24
N ASN A 334 -10.76 11.65 20.89
CA ASN A 334 -10.55 11.70 22.34
C ASN A 334 -11.86 11.54 23.12
N ASN A 335 -13.00 11.97 22.58
CA ASN A 335 -14.31 11.77 23.21
C ASN A 335 -14.67 10.27 23.36
N TYR A 336 -14.03 9.41 22.60
CA TYR A 336 -14.18 7.95 22.65
C TYR A 336 -12.99 7.25 23.32
N GLY A 337 -12.16 8.00 24.04
CA GLY A 337 -10.98 7.45 24.75
C GLY A 337 -9.85 6.99 23.83
N VAL A 338 -9.84 7.42 22.57
CA VAL A 338 -8.83 7.02 21.59
C VAL A 338 -7.58 7.88 21.75
N ASN A 339 -6.49 7.25 22.16
CA ASN A 339 -5.16 7.87 22.27
C ASN A 339 -4.17 7.13 21.40
N LYS A 340 -4.22 7.38 20.11
CA LYS A 340 -3.36 6.77 19.09
C LYS A 340 -2.53 7.84 18.40
N PRO A 341 -1.35 7.51 17.86
CA PRO A 341 -0.65 8.39 16.92
C PRO A 341 -1.59 8.79 15.78
N ILE A 342 -1.46 10.01 15.28
CA ILE A 342 -2.25 10.50 14.16
C ILE A 342 -1.33 10.74 12.97
N TRP A 343 -1.68 10.18 11.81
CA TRP A 343 -1.05 10.51 10.54
C TRP A 343 -2.01 11.35 9.69
N VAL A 344 -1.43 12.21 8.87
CA VAL A 344 -2.13 12.89 7.78
C VAL A 344 -1.65 12.25 6.50
N THR A 345 -2.41 11.28 5.95
CA THR A 345 -1.94 10.53 4.78
C THR A 345 -2.30 11.18 3.45
N GLU A 346 -3.03 12.29 3.49
CA GLU A 346 -3.23 13.20 2.35
C GLU A 346 -3.24 14.66 2.84
N ALA A 347 -2.25 15.44 2.42
CA ALA A 347 -2.19 16.87 2.64
C ALA A 347 -2.08 17.61 1.30
N GLN A 348 -3.17 18.26 0.87
CA GLN A 348 -3.24 19.03 -0.37
C GLN A 348 -3.22 20.53 -0.12
N TYR A 349 -2.38 21.24 -0.84
CA TYR A 349 -2.26 22.69 -0.76
C TYR A 349 -2.56 23.37 -2.09
N SER A 350 -3.15 24.54 -2.02
CA SER A 350 -3.37 25.42 -3.17
C SER A 350 -2.25 26.42 -3.40
N SER A 351 -1.39 26.66 -2.38
CA SER A 351 -0.22 27.53 -2.50
C SER A 351 0.88 27.09 -1.52
N LYS A 352 2.12 27.50 -1.82
CA LYS A 352 3.28 27.22 -0.97
C LYS A 352 3.30 28.01 0.34
N ASP A 353 2.65 29.17 0.37
CA ASP A 353 2.77 30.14 1.46
C ASP A 353 2.30 29.64 2.83
N SER A 354 1.52 28.56 2.86
CA SER A 354 0.98 27.96 4.09
C SER A 354 1.56 26.61 4.46
N ILE A 355 2.43 26.02 3.62
CA ILE A 355 2.91 24.64 3.82
C ILE A 355 3.63 24.50 5.15
N THR A 356 4.65 25.35 5.37
CA THR A 356 5.48 25.26 6.57
C THR A 356 4.64 25.48 7.83
N SER A 357 3.80 26.52 7.88
CA SER A 357 2.99 26.81 9.05
C SER A 357 1.94 25.72 9.33
N SER A 358 1.28 25.21 8.30
CA SER A 358 0.28 24.14 8.47
C SER A 358 0.94 22.80 8.84
N PHE A 359 2.11 22.49 8.29
CA PHE A 359 2.86 21.32 8.67
C PHE A 359 3.28 21.37 10.14
N GLU A 360 3.91 22.48 10.58
CA GLU A 360 4.30 22.70 11.98
C GLU A 360 3.07 22.67 12.90
N GLY A 361 2.00 23.35 12.52
CA GLY A 361 0.75 23.35 13.26
C GLY A 361 0.12 21.96 13.39
N SER A 362 0.25 21.10 12.37
CA SER A 362 -0.23 19.72 12.43
C SER A 362 0.59 18.87 13.40
N LEU A 363 1.92 19.02 13.41
CA LEU A 363 2.81 18.35 14.36
C LEU A 363 2.53 18.78 15.80
N ASP A 364 2.34 20.08 16.03
CA ASP A 364 1.99 20.64 17.36
C ASP A 364 0.60 20.19 17.82
N ALA A 365 -0.33 19.98 16.89
CA ALA A 365 -1.64 19.41 17.18
C ALA A 365 -1.57 17.90 17.49
N GLY A 366 -0.47 17.23 17.16
CA GLY A 366 -0.21 15.83 17.50
C GLY A 366 -0.13 14.88 16.31
N ALA A 367 0.02 15.36 15.08
CA ALA A 367 0.41 14.51 13.98
C ALA A 367 1.84 14.01 14.18
N SER A 368 2.09 12.76 13.81
CA SER A 368 3.43 12.18 13.82
C SER A 368 4.00 11.95 12.41
N ARG A 369 3.17 12.03 11.37
CA ARG A 369 3.60 11.93 9.97
C ARG A 369 2.60 12.62 9.04
N VAL A 370 3.12 13.27 7.99
CA VAL A 370 2.32 13.97 6.99
C VAL A 370 2.76 13.54 5.59
N PHE A 371 1.80 13.09 4.77
CA PHE A 371 2.00 12.76 3.38
C PHE A 371 1.40 13.86 2.50
N PHE A 372 2.22 14.46 1.67
CA PHE A 372 1.78 15.47 0.71
C PHE A 372 1.23 14.81 -0.54
N VAL A 373 0.09 15.30 -1.05
CA VAL A 373 -0.59 14.73 -2.22
C VAL A 373 0.25 14.84 -3.50
N SER A 374 1.17 15.79 -3.54
CA SER A 374 2.01 15.99 -4.71
C SER A 374 3.35 16.61 -4.32
N PHE A 375 4.38 16.31 -5.10
CA PHE A 375 5.64 17.09 -5.12
C PHE A 375 5.44 18.51 -5.67
N LYS A 376 4.28 18.77 -6.25
CA LYS A 376 3.89 20.04 -6.87
C LYS A 376 2.99 20.79 -5.92
N ILE A 377 3.27 22.07 -5.74
CA ILE A 377 2.40 22.98 -5.04
C ILE A 377 1.71 23.84 -6.08
N GLY A 378 0.38 23.67 -6.19
CA GLY A 378 -0.40 24.32 -7.22
C GLY A 378 -0.26 23.68 -8.62
N GLU A 379 -1.06 24.15 -9.56
CA GLU A 379 -1.03 23.71 -10.97
C GLU A 379 0.15 24.34 -11.72
N MET A 380 1.37 23.94 -11.40
CA MET A 380 2.54 24.42 -12.15
C MET A 380 2.97 23.41 -13.19
N ASN A 381 2.95 23.81 -14.42
CA ASN A 381 3.37 23.05 -15.58
C ASN A 381 4.59 23.74 -16.23
N PRO A 382 5.77 23.09 -16.32
CA PRO A 382 6.13 21.78 -15.76
C PRO A 382 6.60 21.88 -14.31
N PRO A 383 6.60 20.77 -13.55
CA PRO A 383 7.18 20.76 -12.21
C PRO A 383 8.68 20.90 -12.30
N VAL A 384 9.20 22.02 -11.84
CA VAL A 384 10.64 22.15 -11.61
C VAL A 384 10.89 21.53 -10.24
N PHE A 385 11.33 20.29 -10.21
CA PHE A 385 11.61 19.53 -9.00
C PHE A 385 12.55 20.30 -8.04
N GLY A 386 13.40 21.20 -8.56
CA GLY A 386 14.34 21.96 -7.77
C GLY A 386 13.76 23.09 -6.92
N GLU A 387 12.63 23.67 -7.29
CA GLU A 387 12.13 24.87 -6.60
C GLU A 387 11.38 24.54 -5.32
N TYR A 388 10.65 23.40 -5.27
CA TYR A 388 9.88 22.97 -4.11
C TYR A 388 10.61 21.98 -3.20
N SER A 389 11.61 21.29 -3.71
CA SER A 389 12.43 20.38 -2.90
C SER A 389 13.10 21.10 -1.72
N LEU A 390 13.49 22.37 -1.87
CA LEU A 390 14.08 23.14 -0.77
C LEU A 390 13.08 23.43 0.36
N GLU A 391 11.83 23.72 0.03
CA GLU A 391 10.79 23.94 1.05
C GLU A 391 10.51 22.66 1.82
N TYR A 392 10.24 21.54 1.13
CA TYR A 392 10.04 20.26 1.78
C TYR A 392 11.27 19.77 2.55
N GLN A 393 12.49 19.96 2.02
CA GLN A 393 13.72 19.63 2.74
C GLN A 393 13.84 20.38 4.06
N SER A 394 13.41 21.66 4.11
CA SER A 394 13.39 22.43 5.35
C SER A 394 12.45 21.86 6.40
N LEU A 395 11.37 21.18 5.98
CA LEU A 395 10.41 20.56 6.88
C LEU A 395 10.96 19.30 7.56
N ALA A 396 11.86 18.57 6.92
CA ALA A 396 12.46 17.37 7.50
C ALA A 396 13.16 17.64 8.84
N ALA A 397 13.75 18.83 9.00
CA ALA A 397 14.37 19.27 10.25
C ALA A 397 13.34 19.51 11.38
N LYS A 398 12.05 19.55 11.08
CA LYS A 398 10.96 19.75 12.05
C LYS A 398 10.39 18.45 12.59
N CYS A 399 10.72 17.30 12.00
CA CYS A 399 10.34 15.98 12.52
C CYS A 399 10.91 15.80 13.94
N LYS A 400 10.06 15.39 14.87
CA LYS A 400 10.39 15.28 16.32
C LYS A 400 10.71 13.83 16.69
#